data_1983957388f8fe84eae413d1ea46aef4
#
_entry.id   1983957388f8fe84eae413d1ea46aef4
#
_cell.length_a   1.000
_cell.length_b   1.000
_cell.length_c   1.000
_cell.angle_alpha   90.00
_cell.angle_beta   90.00
_cell.angle_gamma   90.00
#
_symmetry.space_group_name_H-M   'P 1'
#
loop_
_entity.id
_entity.type
_entity.pdbx_description
1 polymer ?
#
loop_
_entity_poly.entity_id
_entity_poly.type
_entity_poly.pdbx_seq_one_letter_code
_entity_poly.pdbx_strand_id
1 'polypeptide(L)'
;MLKNLHKRILVPVILFTGLASMLSSCGIERRLAGDYLNKKETTAVLLIAPDLVFKEGFKVPDSLNLDSLPEENRNTLLLQYTELVQYIDDSIFIDGYVNGLSYGLRQLGYKVFKDYNSHTFLATGDNRMILNLAQLQLEEYYIPVKDQASFSDDESYRYEFFITGININSWFEMTGLNHSDSAIRVVFNSEAISDYSESDFRYFPLSGEVKYLYAVDSLRITDVYEAGRNTGYINAGNFHNYLINRYIRMNMPGGQTPEKIMVYDRVSGVLRKSDSTGFTEIQ
;
A
#
# COMPACT_ATOMS: atom_id res chain seq x y z
N MET A 1 41.42 1.26 -52.33
CA MET A 1 41.43 0.33 -51.18
C MET A 1 41.08 1.02 -49.83
N LEU A 2 41.18 2.33 -49.68
CA LEU A 2 40.93 3.07 -48.43
C LEU A 2 39.44 3.32 -48.08
N LYS A 3 38.53 3.34 -49.04
CA LYS A 3 37.07 3.61 -48.80
C LYS A 3 36.31 2.52 -48.04
N ASN A 4 36.80 1.27 -48.05
CA ASN A 4 36.13 0.14 -47.37
C ASN A 4 36.60 -0.04 -45.90
N LEU A 5 37.70 0.58 -45.51
CA LEU A 5 38.22 0.48 -44.16
C LEU A 5 37.41 1.37 -43.17
N HIS A 6 36.93 2.55 -43.61
CA HIS A 6 36.12 3.48 -42.79
C HIS A 6 34.76 2.89 -42.45
N LYS A 7 34.11 2.14 -43.38
CA LYS A 7 32.81 1.51 -43.07
C LYS A 7 32.90 0.36 -42.07
N ARG A 8 34.03 -0.38 -42.04
CA ARG A 8 34.21 -1.52 -41.11
C ARG A 8 34.52 -1.10 -39.67
N ILE A 9 35.01 0.10 -39.46
CA ILE A 9 35.33 0.64 -38.13
C ILE A 9 34.17 1.48 -37.56
N LEU A 10 33.41 2.18 -38.41
CA LEU A 10 32.30 3.03 -37.95
C LEU A 10 31.12 2.22 -37.38
N VAL A 11 30.81 1.07 -37.94
CA VAL A 11 29.67 0.22 -37.48
C VAL A 11 29.88 -0.30 -36.05
N PRO A 12 31.03 -0.92 -35.69
CA PRO A 12 31.24 -1.38 -34.32
C PRO A 12 31.34 -0.24 -33.29
N VAL A 13 31.85 0.95 -33.68
CA VAL A 13 31.90 2.11 -32.76
C VAL A 13 30.51 2.64 -32.46
N ILE A 14 29.60 2.73 -33.45
CA ILE A 14 28.22 3.17 -33.24
C ILE A 14 27.44 2.12 -32.42
N LEU A 15 27.68 0.82 -32.64
CA LEU A 15 27.06 -0.25 -31.86
C LEU A 15 27.54 -0.23 -30.40
N PHE A 16 28.83 0.04 -30.16
CA PHE A 16 29.41 0.09 -28.81
C PHE A 16 28.98 1.33 -28.04
N THR A 17 28.84 2.49 -28.70
CA THR A 17 28.30 3.72 -28.08
C THR A 17 26.80 3.59 -27.80
N GLY A 18 26.03 2.91 -28.66
CA GLY A 18 24.59 2.62 -28.41
C GLY A 18 24.39 1.66 -27.25
N LEU A 19 25.24 0.62 -27.11
CA LEU A 19 25.17 -0.31 -25.98
C LEU A 19 25.60 0.33 -24.65
N ALA A 20 26.61 1.20 -24.68
CA ALA A 20 27.09 1.93 -23.51
C ALA A 20 26.06 2.95 -22.99
N SER A 21 25.27 3.56 -23.87
CA SER A 21 24.18 4.48 -23.47
C SER A 21 22.97 3.73 -22.86
N MET A 22 22.67 2.51 -23.28
CA MET A 22 21.64 1.68 -22.67
C MET A 22 22.03 1.15 -21.28
N LEU A 23 23.29 0.90 -21.02
CA LEU A 23 23.81 0.46 -19.72
C LEU A 23 23.89 1.62 -18.70
N SER A 24 24.01 2.86 -19.15
CA SER A 24 24.11 4.02 -18.25
C SER A 24 22.77 4.52 -17.71
N SER A 25 21.65 4.30 -18.41
CA SER A 25 20.29 4.72 -17.96
C SER A 25 19.85 3.98 -16.70
N CYS A 26 20.19 2.68 -16.57
CA CYS A 26 19.84 1.88 -15.38
C CYS A 26 20.69 2.22 -14.14
N GLY A 27 21.76 3.00 -14.28
CA GLY A 27 22.70 3.31 -13.20
C GLY A 27 22.39 4.59 -12.43
N ILE A 28 21.78 5.60 -13.09
CA ILE A 28 21.58 6.93 -12.48
C ILE A 28 20.54 6.88 -11.37
N GLU A 29 19.38 6.29 -11.63
CA GLU A 29 18.30 6.16 -10.63
C GLU A 29 18.76 5.37 -9.40
N ARG A 30 19.47 4.25 -9.62
CA ARG A 30 19.99 3.44 -8.52
C ARG A 30 21.08 4.18 -7.72
N ARG A 31 21.93 4.96 -8.38
CA ARG A 31 22.93 5.80 -7.72
C ARG A 31 22.26 6.86 -6.87
N LEU A 32 21.29 7.60 -7.43
CA LEU A 32 20.54 8.63 -6.70
C LEU A 32 19.76 8.04 -5.51
N ALA A 33 19.18 6.85 -5.68
CA ALA A 33 18.55 6.14 -4.58
C ALA A 33 19.57 5.80 -3.48
N GLY A 34 20.75 5.33 -3.85
CA GLY A 34 21.86 5.08 -2.92
C GLY A 34 22.32 6.35 -2.19
N ASP A 35 22.44 7.47 -2.91
CA ASP A 35 22.78 8.78 -2.32
C ASP A 35 21.73 9.23 -1.29
N TYR A 36 20.43 8.98 -1.57
CA TYR A 36 19.38 9.24 -0.60
C TYR A 36 19.54 8.37 0.66
N LEU A 37 19.75 7.06 0.49
CA LEU A 37 19.93 6.14 1.61
C LEU A 37 21.08 6.53 2.54
N ASN A 38 22.15 7.11 2.01
CA ASN A 38 23.28 7.60 2.79
C ASN A 38 22.97 8.91 3.54
N LYS A 39 22.00 9.69 3.09
CA LYS A 39 21.62 10.99 3.68
C LYS A 39 20.41 10.92 4.61
N LYS A 40 19.62 9.85 4.57
CA LYS A 40 18.33 9.73 5.30
C LYS A 40 18.44 9.81 6.82
N GLU A 41 19.57 9.43 7.40
CA GLU A 41 19.80 9.40 8.85
C GLU A 41 19.66 10.78 9.53
N THR A 42 19.69 11.85 8.73
CA THR A 42 19.47 13.23 9.19
C THR A 42 18.02 13.68 9.06
N THR A 43 17.09 12.79 8.68
CA THR A 43 15.68 13.16 8.49
C THR A 43 14.87 12.92 9.76
N ALA A 44 14.26 14.00 10.26
CA ALA A 44 13.30 13.98 11.37
C ALA A 44 11.87 13.99 10.81
N VAL A 45 11.00 13.10 11.32
CA VAL A 45 9.60 12.98 10.92
C VAL A 45 8.71 13.24 12.12
N LEU A 46 7.83 14.24 12.03
CA LEU A 46 6.74 14.47 12.98
C LEU A 46 5.51 13.71 12.48
N LEU A 47 5.05 12.73 13.26
CA LEU A 47 3.81 12.00 13.00
C LEU A 47 2.66 12.71 13.69
N ILE A 48 1.62 13.03 12.92
CA ILE A 48 0.32 13.50 13.40
C ILE A 48 -0.70 12.41 13.07
N ALA A 49 -1.55 12.08 14.04
CA ALA A 49 -2.58 11.05 13.90
C ALA A 49 -3.98 11.66 13.97
N PRO A 50 -4.99 11.05 13.33
CA PRO A 50 -6.38 11.45 13.51
C PRO A 50 -6.89 11.05 14.90
N ASP A 51 -7.99 11.68 15.32
CA ASP A 51 -8.65 11.41 16.61
C ASP A 51 -9.70 10.29 16.49
N LEU A 52 -10.12 9.94 15.27
CA LEU A 52 -11.16 8.96 15.01
C LEU A 52 -10.86 8.13 13.74
N VAL A 53 -11.51 6.97 13.65
CA VAL A 53 -11.53 6.10 12.47
C VAL A 53 -12.88 6.25 11.77
N PHE A 54 -12.86 6.56 10.48
CA PHE A 54 -14.06 6.49 9.66
C PHE A 54 -14.45 5.03 9.45
N LYS A 55 -15.73 4.71 9.64
CA LYS A 55 -16.25 3.35 9.54
C LYS A 55 -17.38 3.31 8.54
N GLU A 56 -17.29 2.41 7.59
CA GLU A 56 -18.31 2.22 6.56
C GLU A 56 -18.68 0.75 6.40
N GLY A 57 -19.96 0.50 6.22
CA GLY A 57 -20.50 -0.82 5.92
C GLY A 57 -21.01 -0.87 4.48
N PHE A 58 -20.58 -1.90 3.75
CA PHE A 58 -21.07 -2.18 2.39
C PHE A 58 -21.81 -3.53 2.32
N LYS A 59 -22.17 -4.10 3.47
CA LYS A 59 -23.00 -5.30 3.57
C LYS A 59 -24.49 -4.91 3.47
N VAL A 60 -25.03 -4.91 2.26
CA VAL A 60 -26.42 -4.54 2.00
C VAL A 60 -27.28 -5.79 1.99
N PRO A 61 -28.24 -5.97 2.93
CA PRO A 61 -29.20 -7.05 2.84
C PRO A 61 -30.12 -6.88 1.61
N ASP A 62 -30.47 -7.96 0.94
CA ASP A 62 -31.37 -7.96 -0.23
C ASP A 62 -32.72 -7.31 0.05
N SER A 63 -33.18 -7.33 1.31
CA SER A 63 -34.44 -6.75 1.76
C SER A 63 -34.37 -5.22 1.95
N LEU A 64 -33.19 -4.62 1.90
CA LEU A 64 -32.98 -3.20 2.20
C LEU A 64 -33.01 -2.35 0.92
N ASN A 65 -33.99 -1.47 0.80
CA ASN A 65 -34.05 -0.49 -0.29
C ASN A 65 -33.32 0.79 0.13
N LEU A 66 -32.04 0.90 -0.22
CA LEU A 66 -31.21 2.06 0.09
C LEU A 66 -31.67 3.36 -0.61
N ASP A 67 -32.33 3.26 -1.77
CA ASP A 67 -32.75 4.43 -2.53
C ASP A 67 -33.87 5.21 -1.83
N SER A 68 -34.58 4.55 -0.92
CA SER A 68 -35.65 5.17 -0.12
C SER A 68 -35.13 5.95 1.11
N LEU A 69 -33.84 5.84 1.43
CA LEU A 69 -33.24 6.44 2.62
C LEU A 69 -32.51 7.75 2.29
N PRO A 70 -32.60 8.78 3.18
CA PRO A 70 -31.74 9.94 3.10
C PRO A 70 -30.26 9.53 3.17
N GLU A 71 -29.42 10.18 2.36
CA GLU A 71 -28.00 9.84 2.25
C GLU A 71 -27.26 9.92 3.59
N GLU A 72 -27.59 10.89 4.42
CA GLU A 72 -27.03 11.09 5.77
C GLU A 72 -27.28 9.90 6.72
N ASN A 73 -28.33 9.12 6.50
CA ASN A 73 -28.72 7.99 7.36
C ASN A 73 -28.20 6.65 6.82
N ARG A 74 -27.78 6.61 5.54
CA ARG A 74 -27.35 5.35 4.89
C ARG A 74 -26.17 4.73 5.58
N ASN A 75 -25.11 5.50 5.82
CA ASN A 75 -23.90 4.94 6.44
C ASN A 75 -24.17 4.47 7.87
N THR A 76 -24.92 5.22 8.66
CA THR A 76 -25.32 4.82 10.02
C THR A 76 -26.11 3.51 10.02
N LEU A 77 -27.01 3.34 9.05
CA LEU A 77 -27.78 2.10 8.92
C LEU A 77 -26.90 0.94 8.45
N LEU A 78 -26.08 1.16 7.40
CA LEU A 78 -25.22 0.12 6.84
C LEU A 78 -24.17 -0.37 7.85
N LEU A 79 -23.68 0.53 8.71
CA LEU A 79 -22.75 0.17 9.77
C LEU A 79 -23.34 -0.85 10.75
N GLN A 80 -24.67 -0.85 10.99
CA GLN A 80 -25.34 -1.83 11.85
C GLN A 80 -25.32 -3.26 11.28
N TYR A 81 -25.08 -3.40 9.98
CA TYR A 81 -24.95 -4.71 9.31
C TYR A 81 -23.51 -5.21 9.25
N THR A 82 -22.54 -4.42 9.71
CA THR A 82 -21.15 -4.90 9.82
C THR A 82 -21.02 -5.86 11.01
N GLU A 83 -20.16 -6.86 10.86
CA GLU A 83 -19.90 -7.86 11.89
C GLU A 83 -18.79 -7.47 12.83
N LEU A 84 -17.82 -6.67 12.34
CA LEU A 84 -16.58 -6.34 13.04
C LEU A 84 -16.40 -4.82 13.19
N VAL A 85 -16.49 -4.05 12.09
CA VAL A 85 -16.08 -2.65 12.04
C VAL A 85 -16.85 -1.77 13.01
N GLN A 86 -18.15 -2.03 13.25
CA GLN A 86 -18.94 -1.28 14.24
C GLN A 86 -18.41 -1.41 15.69
N TYR A 87 -17.69 -2.50 15.99
CA TYR A 87 -17.17 -2.79 17.35
C TYR A 87 -15.71 -2.41 17.54
N ILE A 88 -15.04 -1.90 16.51
CA ILE A 88 -13.65 -1.45 16.61
C ILE A 88 -13.59 -0.21 17.49
N ASP A 89 -12.72 -0.23 18.51
CA ASP A 89 -12.35 0.93 19.29
C ASP A 89 -11.33 1.77 18.51
N ASP A 90 -11.67 3.03 18.28
CA ASP A 90 -10.87 3.95 17.46
C ASP A 90 -9.48 4.18 18.06
N SER A 91 -9.41 4.37 19.39
CA SER A 91 -8.15 4.66 20.07
C SER A 91 -7.19 3.49 20.00
N ILE A 92 -7.69 2.25 20.20
CA ILE A 92 -6.88 1.03 20.11
C ILE A 92 -6.38 0.84 18.69
N PHE A 93 -7.23 1.07 17.69
CA PHE A 93 -6.86 0.90 16.27
C PHE A 93 -5.83 1.94 15.84
N ILE A 94 -6.06 3.23 16.14
CA ILE A 94 -5.16 4.32 15.80
C ILE A 94 -3.80 4.13 16.49
N ASP A 95 -3.78 3.80 17.78
CA ASP A 95 -2.54 3.54 18.52
C ASP A 95 -1.75 2.37 17.93
N GLY A 96 -2.43 1.28 17.59
CA GLY A 96 -1.84 0.12 16.92
C GLY A 96 -1.17 0.52 15.60
N TYR A 97 -1.93 1.21 14.76
CA TYR A 97 -1.48 1.68 13.45
C TYR A 97 -0.27 2.64 13.54
N VAL A 98 -0.37 3.68 14.37
CA VAL A 98 0.69 4.67 14.57
C VAL A 98 1.95 4.05 15.17
N ASN A 99 1.80 3.08 16.07
CA ASN A 99 2.94 2.35 16.62
C ASN A 99 3.63 1.50 15.54
N GLY A 100 2.87 0.82 14.67
CA GLY A 100 3.42 0.11 13.51
C GLY A 100 4.18 1.03 12.57
N LEU A 101 3.57 2.15 12.20
CA LEU A 101 4.17 3.19 11.35
C LEU A 101 5.45 3.77 11.95
N SER A 102 5.39 4.19 13.23
CA SER A 102 6.52 4.75 13.96
C SER A 102 7.68 3.74 14.09
N TYR A 103 7.37 2.49 14.41
CA TYR A 103 8.35 1.42 14.48
C TYR A 103 9.04 1.20 13.12
N GLY A 104 8.23 1.08 12.05
CA GLY A 104 8.75 0.89 10.70
C GLY A 104 9.65 2.04 10.23
N LEU A 105 9.29 3.28 10.52
CA LEU A 105 10.10 4.46 10.19
C LEU A 105 11.44 4.48 10.96
N ARG A 106 11.42 4.13 12.26
CA ARG A 106 12.65 4.04 13.05
C ARG A 106 13.58 2.94 12.53
N GLN A 107 13.05 1.78 12.15
CA GLN A 107 13.83 0.71 11.52
C GLN A 107 14.49 1.15 10.19
N LEU A 108 13.88 2.10 9.50
CA LEU A 108 14.41 2.70 8.28
C LEU A 108 15.43 3.82 8.55
N GLY A 109 15.71 4.17 9.82
CA GLY A 109 16.70 5.15 10.22
C GLY A 109 16.16 6.57 10.42
N TYR A 110 14.84 6.79 10.38
CA TYR A 110 14.25 8.10 10.64
C TYR A 110 14.20 8.41 12.15
N LYS A 111 14.41 9.70 12.51
CA LYS A 111 14.10 10.21 13.84
C LYS A 111 12.62 10.54 13.92
N VAL A 112 11.84 9.74 14.64
CA VAL A 112 10.38 9.87 14.68
C VAL A 112 9.94 10.56 15.97
N PHE A 113 9.17 11.63 15.80
CA PHE A 113 8.52 12.42 16.85
C PHE A 113 6.99 12.26 16.71
N LYS A 114 6.29 12.30 17.85
CA LYS A 114 4.84 12.43 17.89
C LYS A 114 4.48 13.88 18.19
N ASP A 115 3.24 14.27 18.00
CA ASP A 115 2.71 15.64 18.16
C ASP A 115 3.06 16.27 19.50
N TYR A 116 2.97 15.52 20.62
CA TYR A 116 3.35 15.99 21.96
C TYR A 116 4.85 16.32 22.12
N ASN A 117 5.69 15.88 21.17
CA ASN A 117 7.13 16.19 21.11
C ASN A 117 7.48 17.19 20.00
N SER A 118 6.53 17.96 19.50
CA SER A 118 6.69 18.94 18.42
C SER A 118 7.78 19.98 18.69
N HIS A 119 7.92 20.45 19.94
CA HIS A 119 9.01 21.38 20.32
C HIS A 119 10.39 20.76 20.10
N THR A 120 10.59 19.50 20.47
CA THR A 120 11.86 18.80 20.27
C THR A 120 12.12 18.60 18.77
N PHE A 121 11.09 18.25 18.01
CA PHE A 121 11.17 18.13 16.54
C PHE A 121 11.59 19.47 15.91
N LEU A 122 10.98 20.59 16.30
CA LEU A 122 11.31 21.92 15.77
C LEU A 122 12.74 22.35 16.13
N ALA A 123 13.30 21.88 17.25
CA ALA A 123 14.66 22.15 17.67
C ALA A 123 15.71 21.29 16.94
N THR A 124 15.31 20.28 16.16
CA THR A 124 16.25 19.48 15.38
C THR A 124 16.81 20.32 14.24
N GLY A 125 18.14 20.22 13.99
CA GLY A 125 18.79 20.83 12.83
C GLY A 125 18.68 19.99 11.56
N ASP A 126 17.97 18.87 11.61
CA ASP A 126 17.85 17.87 10.57
C ASP A 126 16.86 18.28 9.46
N ASN A 127 16.84 17.56 8.36
CA ASN A 127 15.74 17.64 7.39
C ASN A 127 14.45 17.27 8.10
N ARG A 128 13.50 18.20 8.13
CA ARG A 128 12.24 18.03 8.88
C ARG A 128 11.09 17.80 7.94
N MET A 129 10.30 16.77 8.23
CA MET A 129 9.08 16.44 7.50
C MET A 129 7.93 16.24 8.48
N ILE A 130 6.75 16.70 8.11
CA ILE A 130 5.49 16.36 8.76
C ILE A 130 4.84 15.26 7.92
N LEU A 131 4.48 14.18 8.57
CA LEU A 131 3.66 13.10 8.04
C LEU A 131 2.37 13.08 8.83
N ASN A 132 1.35 13.73 8.29
CA ASN A 132 0.01 13.76 8.85
C ASN A 132 -0.80 12.60 8.30
N LEU A 133 -1.21 11.67 9.16
CA LEU A 133 -2.21 10.66 8.84
C LEU A 133 -3.58 11.34 8.89
N ALA A 134 -3.97 11.99 7.78
CA ALA A 134 -5.14 12.85 7.71
C ALA A 134 -6.45 12.08 7.91
N GLN A 135 -6.49 10.82 7.44
CA GLN A 135 -7.67 9.97 7.61
C GLN A 135 -7.28 8.50 7.67
N LEU A 136 -7.93 7.77 8.57
CA LEU A 136 -8.02 6.31 8.59
C LEU A 136 -9.47 5.91 8.40
N GLN A 137 -9.70 4.90 7.55
CA GLN A 137 -11.04 4.40 7.27
C GLN A 137 -11.03 2.88 7.24
N LEU A 138 -12.07 2.27 7.79
CA LEU A 138 -12.37 0.86 7.72
C LEU A 138 -13.65 0.65 6.92
N GLU A 139 -13.58 -0.19 5.91
CA GLU A 139 -14.73 -0.56 5.07
C GLU A 139 -14.96 -2.07 5.16
N GLU A 140 -16.15 -2.47 5.62
CA GLU A 140 -16.51 -3.89 5.69
C GLU A 140 -17.50 -4.24 4.57
N TYR A 141 -17.17 -5.29 3.81
CA TYR A 141 -17.94 -5.71 2.64
C TYR A 141 -18.00 -7.23 2.51
N TYR A 142 -18.89 -7.71 1.62
CA TYR A 142 -18.96 -9.11 1.24
C TYR A 142 -18.07 -9.42 0.04
N ILE A 143 -17.34 -10.51 0.12
CA ILE A 143 -16.57 -11.08 -1.00
C ILE A 143 -17.31 -12.33 -1.46
N PRO A 144 -17.82 -12.39 -2.70
CA PRO A 144 -18.45 -13.60 -3.23
C PRO A 144 -17.39 -14.66 -3.56
N VAL A 145 -17.55 -15.85 -2.99
CA VAL A 145 -16.76 -17.03 -3.34
C VAL A 145 -17.63 -17.89 -4.27
N LYS A 146 -17.14 -18.14 -5.50
CA LYS A 146 -17.87 -18.87 -6.54
C LYS A 146 -17.05 -20.07 -6.97
N ASP A 147 -17.61 -21.25 -6.74
CA ASP A 147 -17.01 -22.51 -7.14
C ASP A 147 -17.84 -23.20 -8.21
N GLN A 148 -17.15 -23.86 -9.11
CA GLN A 148 -17.76 -24.68 -10.17
C GLN A 148 -16.95 -25.96 -10.36
N ALA A 149 -17.65 -27.09 -10.48
CA ALA A 149 -17.07 -28.37 -10.83
C ALA A 149 -17.92 -29.09 -11.87
N SER A 150 -17.29 -29.91 -12.71
CA SER A 150 -17.96 -30.82 -13.65
C SER A 150 -17.42 -32.22 -13.40
N PHE A 151 -18.32 -33.18 -13.15
CA PHE A 151 -17.95 -34.58 -12.91
C PHE A 151 -18.31 -35.47 -14.09
N SER A 152 -19.09 -34.95 -15.06
CA SER A 152 -19.38 -35.56 -16.36
C SER A 152 -19.56 -34.46 -17.41
N ASP A 153 -19.62 -34.84 -18.69
CA ASP A 153 -19.78 -33.89 -19.79
C ASP A 153 -21.11 -33.10 -19.73
N ASP A 154 -22.12 -33.64 -19.07
CA ASP A 154 -23.47 -33.08 -19.02
C ASP A 154 -23.82 -32.46 -17.67
N GLU A 155 -23.00 -32.62 -16.62
CA GLU A 155 -23.31 -32.15 -15.26
C GLU A 155 -22.30 -31.11 -14.75
N SER A 156 -22.80 -29.90 -14.52
CA SER A 156 -22.06 -28.80 -13.91
C SER A 156 -22.69 -28.39 -12.59
N TYR A 157 -21.90 -28.42 -11.55
CA TYR A 157 -22.28 -28.01 -10.20
C TYR A 157 -21.74 -26.63 -9.91
N ARG A 158 -22.54 -25.76 -9.31
CA ARG A 158 -22.16 -24.40 -8.92
C ARG A 158 -22.59 -24.12 -7.51
N TYR A 159 -21.74 -23.46 -6.76
CA TYR A 159 -22.05 -22.99 -5.42
C TYR A 159 -21.48 -21.58 -5.23
N GLU A 160 -22.23 -20.73 -4.53
CA GLU A 160 -21.83 -19.38 -4.20
C GLU A 160 -22.14 -19.11 -2.73
N PHE A 161 -21.17 -18.53 -2.02
CA PHE A 161 -21.34 -18.03 -0.67
C PHE A 161 -20.51 -16.76 -0.47
N PHE A 162 -20.72 -16.06 0.64
CA PHE A 162 -20.05 -14.81 0.92
C PHE A 162 -19.14 -14.95 2.13
N ILE A 163 -17.99 -14.31 2.08
CA ILE A 163 -17.07 -14.12 3.20
C ILE A 163 -16.92 -12.64 3.48
N THR A 164 -16.45 -12.29 4.69
CA THR A 164 -16.21 -10.92 5.10
C THR A 164 -14.86 -10.44 4.63
N GLY A 165 -14.82 -9.24 4.03
CA GLY A 165 -13.61 -8.49 3.73
C GLY A 165 -13.62 -7.14 4.44
N ILE A 166 -12.42 -6.65 4.81
CA ILE A 166 -12.22 -5.33 5.39
C ILE A 166 -11.08 -4.64 4.67
N ASN A 167 -11.33 -3.43 4.14
CA ASN A 167 -10.29 -2.53 3.66
C ASN A 167 -9.85 -1.59 4.80
N ILE A 168 -8.55 -1.40 4.89
CA ILE A 168 -7.89 -0.41 5.76
C ILE A 168 -7.34 0.68 4.86
N ASN A 169 -8.05 1.78 4.74
CA ASN A 169 -7.73 2.89 3.87
C ASN A 169 -7.01 3.98 4.68
N SER A 170 -5.95 4.54 4.11
CA SER A 170 -5.08 5.51 4.78
C SER A 170 -4.73 6.66 3.85
N TRP A 171 -5.03 7.89 4.27
CA TRP A 171 -4.65 9.12 3.57
C TRP A 171 -3.59 9.84 4.36
N PHE A 172 -2.50 10.20 3.70
CA PHE A 172 -1.40 10.94 4.30
C PHE A 172 -1.20 12.27 3.60
N GLU A 173 -0.97 13.30 4.39
CA GLU A 173 -0.44 14.58 3.94
C GLU A 173 1.03 14.68 4.34
N MET A 174 1.88 14.97 3.36
CA MET A 174 3.31 15.09 3.55
C MET A 174 3.79 16.49 3.25
N THR A 175 4.51 17.10 4.19
CA THR A 175 5.08 18.45 4.06
C THR A 175 6.53 18.46 4.51
N GLY A 176 7.44 18.97 3.66
CA GLY A 176 8.82 19.24 4.04
C GLY A 176 8.96 20.66 4.58
N LEU A 177 9.60 20.82 5.74
CA LEU A 177 9.78 22.14 6.37
C LEU A 177 11.04 22.89 5.92
N ASN A 178 12.02 22.18 5.37
CA ASN A 178 13.34 22.75 5.07
C ASN A 178 13.65 22.85 3.56
N HIS A 179 12.67 22.59 2.69
CA HIS A 179 12.85 22.62 1.24
C HIS A 179 12.06 23.75 0.60
N SER A 180 12.58 24.26 -0.51
CA SER A 180 11.87 25.23 -1.38
C SER A 180 10.54 24.70 -1.94
N ASP A 181 10.28 23.38 -1.84
CA ASP A 181 9.03 22.72 -2.17
C ASP A 181 8.29 22.35 -0.88
N SER A 182 7.59 23.33 -0.31
CA SER A 182 6.70 23.17 0.86
C SER A 182 5.28 22.75 0.47
N ALA A 183 5.05 22.34 -0.78
CA ALA A 183 3.75 21.89 -1.23
C ALA A 183 3.28 20.66 -0.42
N ILE A 184 2.04 20.70 0.05
CA ILE A 184 1.39 19.55 0.67
C ILE A 184 1.12 18.53 -0.44
N ARG A 185 1.52 17.29 -0.19
CA ARG A 185 1.24 16.16 -1.07
C ARG A 185 0.37 15.16 -0.36
N VAL A 186 -0.72 14.81 -1.00
CA VAL A 186 -1.66 13.81 -0.48
C VAL A 186 -1.39 12.49 -1.16
N VAL A 187 -1.23 11.44 -0.37
CA VAL A 187 -1.06 10.07 -0.86
C VAL A 187 -2.02 9.13 -0.16
N PHE A 188 -2.38 8.08 -0.85
CA PHE A 188 -3.34 7.07 -0.43
C PHE A 188 -2.74 5.68 -0.51
N ASN A 189 -3.11 4.82 0.45
CA ASN A 189 -2.89 3.40 0.42
C ASN A 189 -4.12 2.67 0.97
N SER A 190 -4.41 1.51 0.42
CA SER A 190 -5.45 0.58 0.89
C SER A 190 -4.84 -0.81 1.04
N GLU A 191 -5.05 -1.41 2.19
CA GLU A 191 -4.71 -2.81 2.48
C GLU A 191 -5.98 -3.57 2.83
N ALA A 192 -6.11 -4.79 2.32
CA ALA A 192 -7.29 -5.62 2.53
C ALA A 192 -6.97 -6.86 3.37
N ILE A 193 -7.91 -7.21 4.25
CA ILE A 193 -7.93 -8.50 4.94
C ILE A 193 -9.29 -9.16 4.72
N SER A 194 -9.37 -10.48 4.82
CA SER A 194 -10.63 -11.20 4.67
C SER A 194 -10.65 -12.47 5.51
N ASP A 195 -11.85 -12.99 5.71
CA ASP A 195 -12.00 -14.39 6.12
C ASP A 195 -11.20 -15.29 5.19
N TYR A 196 -10.69 -16.38 5.73
CA TYR A 196 -10.10 -17.45 4.93
C TYR A 196 -11.15 -18.55 4.71
N SER A 197 -11.27 -19.02 3.47
CA SER A 197 -12.18 -20.12 3.16
C SER A 197 -11.50 -21.21 2.37
N GLU A 198 -11.85 -22.45 2.70
CA GLU A 198 -11.52 -23.65 1.93
C GLU A 198 -12.82 -24.30 1.49
N SER A 199 -12.91 -24.68 0.22
CA SER A 199 -14.11 -25.26 -0.35
C SER A 199 -13.78 -26.25 -1.45
N ASP A 200 -14.62 -27.30 -1.60
CA ASP A 200 -14.43 -28.34 -2.61
C ASP A 200 -15.76 -29.06 -2.90
N PHE A 201 -15.96 -29.47 -4.15
CA PHE A 201 -17.01 -30.41 -4.53
C PHE A 201 -16.47 -31.84 -4.42
N ARG A 202 -17.18 -32.69 -3.66
CA ARG A 202 -16.84 -34.11 -3.53
C ARG A 202 -17.92 -35.01 -4.06
N TYR A 203 -17.54 -35.93 -4.95
CA TYR A 203 -18.40 -37.02 -5.40
C TYR A 203 -18.33 -38.17 -4.40
N PHE A 204 -19.49 -38.69 -3.99
CA PHE A 204 -19.64 -39.82 -3.09
C PHE A 204 -20.10 -41.04 -3.89
N PRO A 205 -19.20 -41.97 -4.26
CA PRO A 205 -19.54 -43.08 -5.17
C PRO A 205 -20.63 -44.02 -4.66
N LEU A 206 -20.78 -44.17 -3.36
CA LEU A 206 -21.77 -45.06 -2.75
C LEU A 206 -23.19 -44.52 -2.82
N SER A 207 -23.38 -43.20 -2.78
CA SER A 207 -24.71 -42.57 -2.89
C SER A 207 -24.95 -42.00 -4.30
N GLY A 208 -23.93 -41.88 -5.13
CA GLY A 208 -23.98 -41.16 -6.40
C GLY A 208 -24.16 -39.64 -6.29
N GLU A 209 -23.99 -39.08 -5.09
CA GLU A 209 -24.21 -37.66 -4.81
C GLU A 209 -22.93 -36.84 -4.94
N VAL A 210 -23.04 -35.62 -5.47
CA VAL A 210 -22.02 -34.57 -5.36
C VAL A 210 -22.43 -33.63 -4.23
N LYS A 211 -21.54 -33.45 -3.25
CA LYS A 211 -21.72 -32.52 -2.14
C LYS A 211 -20.67 -31.42 -2.19
N TYR A 212 -21.11 -30.20 -1.91
CA TYR A 212 -20.23 -29.08 -1.68
C TYR A 212 -19.87 -29.02 -0.19
N LEU A 213 -18.55 -29.03 0.09
CA LEU A 213 -18.01 -28.92 1.44
C LEU A 213 -17.24 -27.63 1.54
N TYR A 214 -17.47 -26.85 2.59
CA TYR A 214 -16.72 -25.64 2.85
C TYR A 214 -16.46 -25.43 4.34
N ALA A 215 -15.37 -24.74 4.64
CA ALA A 215 -15.03 -24.26 5.97
C ALA A 215 -14.60 -22.80 5.85
N VAL A 216 -15.00 -21.98 6.81
CA VAL A 216 -14.62 -20.57 6.89
C VAL A 216 -13.94 -20.34 8.24
N ASP A 217 -12.71 -19.80 8.20
CA ASP A 217 -12.04 -19.24 9.37
C ASP A 217 -12.29 -17.73 9.36
N SER A 218 -13.24 -17.32 10.21
CA SER A 218 -13.73 -15.95 10.23
C SER A 218 -12.77 -15.00 10.95
N LEU A 219 -12.63 -13.80 10.41
CA LEU A 219 -11.92 -12.70 11.04
C LEU A 219 -12.49 -12.40 12.43
N ARG A 220 -11.60 -12.02 13.33
CA ARG A 220 -11.93 -11.54 14.68
C ARG A 220 -11.52 -10.07 14.82
N ILE A 221 -12.07 -9.39 15.78
CA ILE A 221 -11.70 -8.00 16.11
C ILE A 221 -10.19 -7.86 16.36
N THR A 222 -9.57 -8.86 16.99
CA THR A 222 -8.11 -8.88 17.22
C THR A 222 -7.31 -8.91 15.92
N ASP A 223 -7.81 -9.60 14.91
CA ASP A 223 -7.14 -9.72 13.61
C ASP A 223 -7.19 -8.37 12.86
N VAL A 224 -8.28 -7.61 13.03
CA VAL A 224 -8.41 -6.25 12.49
C VAL A 224 -7.42 -5.29 13.16
N TYR A 225 -7.24 -5.34 14.49
CA TYR A 225 -6.23 -4.54 15.19
C TYR A 225 -4.80 -4.89 14.77
N GLU A 226 -4.52 -6.18 14.60
CA GLU A 226 -3.21 -6.62 14.13
C GLU A 226 -2.95 -6.18 12.69
N ALA A 227 -3.94 -6.30 11.82
CA ALA A 227 -3.87 -5.80 10.46
C ALA A 227 -3.63 -4.30 10.41
N GLY A 228 -4.31 -3.50 11.25
CA GLY A 228 -4.06 -2.05 11.38
C GLY A 228 -2.60 -1.75 11.72
N ARG A 229 -2.03 -2.46 12.72
CA ARG A 229 -0.62 -2.30 13.09
C ARG A 229 0.32 -2.68 11.93
N ASN A 230 0.03 -3.77 11.23
CA ASN A 230 0.83 -4.24 10.10
C ASN A 230 0.73 -3.27 8.91
N THR A 231 -0.45 -2.72 8.63
CA THR A 231 -0.66 -1.68 7.60
C THR A 231 0.18 -0.43 7.92
N GLY A 232 0.19 0.03 9.17
CA GLY A 232 1.06 1.12 9.59
C GLY A 232 2.55 0.81 9.33
N TYR A 233 2.99 -0.41 9.64
CA TYR A 233 4.36 -0.86 9.35
C TYR A 233 4.67 -0.91 7.84
N ILE A 234 3.74 -1.40 7.01
CA ILE A 234 3.87 -1.41 5.54
C ILE A 234 3.98 0.03 5.03
N ASN A 235 3.11 0.93 5.51
CA ASN A 235 3.09 2.33 5.08
C ASN A 235 4.36 3.11 5.45
N ALA A 236 5.09 2.70 6.49
CA ALA A 236 6.45 3.23 6.71
C ALA A 236 7.40 2.91 5.54
N GLY A 237 7.28 1.73 4.93
CA GLY A 237 8.04 1.34 3.73
C GLY A 237 7.61 2.11 2.49
N ASN A 238 6.31 2.27 2.31
CA ASN A 238 5.74 3.03 1.21
C ASN A 238 6.18 4.49 1.27
N PHE A 239 6.16 5.09 2.46
CA PHE A 239 6.70 6.43 2.71
C PHE A 239 8.18 6.53 2.36
N HIS A 240 8.99 5.57 2.80
CA HIS A 240 10.41 5.54 2.47
C HIS A 240 10.65 5.45 0.97
N ASN A 241 9.94 4.55 0.28
CA ASN A 241 10.02 4.39 -1.16
C ASN A 241 9.56 5.65 -1.90
N TYR A 242 8.52 6.31 -1.40
CA TYR A 242 8.05 7.58 -1.94
C TYR A 242 9.15 8.66 -1.85
N LEU A 243 9.82 8.79 -0.71
CA LEU A 243 10.90 9.76 -0.53
C LEU A 243 12.12 9.47 -1.40
N ILE A 244 12.51 8.19 -1.57
CA ILE A 244 13.56 7.78 -2.51
C ILE A 244 13.22 8.29 -3.92
N ASN A 245 12.01 8.02 -4.40
CA ASN A 245 11.62 8.37 -5.76
C ASN A 245 11.43 9.87 -5.96
N ARG A 246 10.97 10.58 -4.92
CA ARG A 246 10.97 12.05 -4.91
C ARG A 246 12.39 12.60 -5.04
N TYR A 247 13.33 12.09 -4.26
CA TYR A 247 14.75 12.50 -4.34
C TYR A 247 15.34 12.22 -5.73
N ILE A 248 15.05 11.06 -6.32
CA ILE A 248 15.47 10.74 -7.68
C ILE A 248 14.91 11.78 -8.65
N ARG A 249 13.59 12.05 -8.66
CA ARG A 249 12.96 13.02 -9.55
C ARG A 249 13.59 14.42 -9.44
N MET A 250 13.88 14.88 -8.23
CA MET A 250 14.45 16.20 -7.98
C MET A 250 15.92 16.32 -8.42
N ASN A 251 16.65 15.21 -8.52
CA ASN A 251 18.09 15.18 -8.82
C ASN A 251 18.43 14.54 -10.17
N MET A 252 17.43 14.23 -10.99
CA MET A 252 17.67 13.75 -12.36
C MET A 252 18.32 14.84 -13.22
N PRO A 253 19.41 14.51 -13.92
CA PRO A 253 20.08 15.47 -14.79
C PRO A 253 19.19 15.89 -15.97
N GLY A 254 19.21 17.19 -16.30
CA GLY A 254 18.52 17.72 -17.47
C GLY A 254 16.98 17.68 -17.43
N GLY A 255 16.37 17.53 -16.24
CA GLY A 255 14.90 17.47 -16.11
C GLY A 255 14.27 16.17 -16.65
N GLN A 256 15.07 15.13 -16.83
CA GLN A 256 14.58 13.83 -17.27
C GLN A 256 13.60 13.22 -16.25
N THR A 257 12.59 12.54 -16.72
CA THR A 257 11.69 11.76 -15.87
C THR A 257 12.27 10.37 -15.63
N PRO A 258 12.29 9.86 -14.37
CA PRO A 258 12.73 8.51 -14.09
C PRO A 258 11.89 7.48 -14.86
N GLU A 259 12.54 6.50 -15.47
CA GLU A 259 11.85 5.42 -16.21
C GLU A 259 11.21 4.39 -15.28
N LYS A 260 11.81 4.19 -14.09
CA LYS A 260 11.40 3.18 -13.13
C LYS A 260 11.35 3.71 -11.72
N ILE A 261 10.41 3.21 -10.96
CA ILE A 261 10.30 3.43 -9.52
C ILE A 261 11.33 2.53 -8.81
N MET A 262 12.05 3.10 -7.86
CA MET A 262 12.99 2.35 -7.02
C MET A 262 12.35 2.08 -5.66
N VAL A 263 12.35 0.83 -5.23
CA VAL A 263 11.86 0.43 -3.91
C VAL A 263 12.98 -0.23 -3.11
N TYR A 264 12.98 0.04 -1.80
CA TYR A 264 13.94 -0.54 -0.87
C TYR A 264 13.33 -1.76 -0.18
N ASP A 265 13.90 -2.93 -0.44
CA ASP A 265 13.55 -4.16 0.25
C ASP A 265 14.25 -4.18 1.62
N ARG A 266 13.47 -4.05 2.69
CA ARG A 266 14.00 -4.01 4.07
C ARG A 266 14.66 -5.30 4.51
N VAL A 267 14.21 -6.45 3.99
CA VAL A 267 14.70 -7.76 4.39
C VAL A 267 16.07 -8.02 3.80
N SER A 268 16.22 -7.76 2.50
CA SER A 268 17.49 -7.97 1.80
C SER A 268 18.44 -6.76 1.83
N GLY A 269 17.95 -5.57 2.23
CA GLY A 269 18.71 -4.32 2.17
C GLY A 269 19.00 -3.83 0.75
N VAL A 270 18.29 -4.32 -0.26
CA VAL A 270 18.57 -4.09 -1.68
C VAL A 270 17.53 -3.19 -2.32
N LEU A 271 18.02 -2.26 -3.18
CA LEU A 271 17.16 -1.48 -4.06
C LEU A 271 16.73 -2.31 -5.26
N ARG A 272 15.41 -2.35 -5.52
CA ARG A 272 14.78 -3.04 -6.66
C ARG A 272 13.96 -2.07 -7.49
N LYS A 273 13.74 -2.41 -8.76
CA LYS A 273 12.77 -1.71 -9.63
C LYS A 273 11.36 -2.22 -9.33
N SER A 274 10.40 -1.31 -9.36
CA SER A 274 8.98 -1.60 -9.14
C SER A 274 8.12 -0.72 -10.05
N ASP A 275 6.86 -1.06 -10.16
CA ASP A 275 5.86 -0.25 -10.86
C ASP A 275 5.08 0.68 -9.90
N SER A 276 5.26 0.51 -8.58
CA SER A 276 4.61 1.33 -7.55
C SER A 276 5.53 1.54 -6.35
N THR A 277 5.34 2.67 -5.64
CA THR A 277 5.92 2.93 -4.31
C THR A 277 5.10 2.30 -3.18
N GLY A 278 3.91 1.79 -3.47
CA GLY A 278 2.88 1.41 -2.51
C GLY A 278 1.90 2.55 -2.18
N PHE A 279 2.21 3.79 -2.56
CA PHE A 279 1.29 4.91 -2.46
C PHE A 279 0.76 5.35 -3.82
N THR A 280 -0.52 5.74 -3.86
CA THR A 280 -1.13 6.48 -4.97
C THR A 280 -1.15 7.96 -4.61
N GLU A 281 -0.54 8.82 -5.44
CA GLU A 281 -0.57 10.28 -5.25
C GLU A 281 -1.93 10.81 -5.72
N ILE A 282 -2.60 11.58 -4.84
CA ILE A 282 -3.88 12.24 -5.13
C ILE A 282 -3.57 13.69 -5.52
N GLN A 283 -4.03 14.08 -6.70
CA GLN A 283 -3.83 15.44 -7.25
C GLN A 283 -4.92 16.40 -6.80
#